data_c2e1b7f000fdabe5473c0472924455ac
#
_entry.id   c2e1b7f000fdabe5473c0472924455ac
#
_cell.length_a   1.000
_cell.length_b   1.000
_cell.length_c   1.000
_cell.angle_alpha   90.00
_cell.angle_beta   90.00
_cell.angle_gamma   90.00
#
_symmetry.space_group_name_H-M   'P 1'
#
loop_
_entity.id
_entity.type
_entity.pdbx_description
1 polymer ?
#
loop_
_entity_poly.entity_id
_entity_poly.type
_entity_poly.pdbx_seq_one_letter_code
_entity_poly.pdbx_strand_id
1 'polypeptide(L)'
;MDGQTNLRSDISDNKDLLRETTTHSAEETIAFGRALAELLAPPKLVLLRGDLGAGKTTLVKGIAAAFEAAAEEDVTSPTFTLVHEYRGPGANLYHIDLYRIDTQRELETLGLDDLRSDNSILLIEWGEKFPRLVRERDVEIALERLGENVRQIRISG
;
A
#
# COMPACT_ATOMS: atom_id res chain seq x y z
N MET A 1 -7.51 -16.65 21.08
CA MET A 1 -7.49 -16.01 20.61
C MET A 1 -7.03 -15.68 19.87
N ASP A 2 -7.11 -15.56 19.60
CA ASP A 2 -6.09 -15.49 18.97
C ASP A 2 -6.06 -14.24 18.31
N GLY A 3 -4.92 -13.65 18.02
CA GLY A 3 -4.76 -12.31 17.57
C GLY A 3 -5.40 -12.00 16.26
N GLN A 4 -5.51 -12.99 15.42
CA GLN A 4 -6.10 -12.74 14.12
C GLN A 4 -7.56 -12.43 14.17
N THR A 5 -8.29 -13.03 15.08
CA THR A 5 -9.71 -12.79 15.16
C THR A 5 -10.00 -11.37 15.59
N ASN A 6 -9.04 -10.72 16.26
CA ASN A 6 -9.24 -9.40 16.80
C ASN A 6 -8.55 -8.30 16.03
N LEU A 7 -7.94 -8.62 14.90
CA LEU A 7 -7.18 -7.63 14.16
C LEU A 7 -8.04 -6.44 13.75
N ARG A 8 -9.25 -6.67 13.30
CA ARG A 8 -10.18 -5.59 12.93
C ARG A 8 -10.56 -4.74 14.14
N SER A 9 -10.85 -5.40 15.25
CA SER A 9 -11.17 -4.69 16.48
C SER A 9 -10.00 -3.84 16.93
N ASP A 10 -8.79 -4.39 16.82
CA ASP A 10 -7.59 -3.66 17.20
C ASP A 10 -7.43 -2.42 16.32
N ILE A 11 -7.77 -2.49 15.05
CA ILE A 11 -7.72 -1.35 14.15
C ILE A 11 -8.67 -0.26 14.61
N SER A 12 -9.89 -0.61 14.97
CA SER A 12 -10.89 0.38 15.37
C SER A 12 -10.69 0.87 16.79
N ASP A 13 -10.24 -0.02 17.70
CA ASP A 13 -10.18 0.28 19.13
C ASP A 13 -8.81 0.76 19.59
N ASN A 14 -7.74 0.36 18.91
CA ASN A 14 -6.39 0.70 19.33
C ASN A 14 -5.48 0.87 18.11
N LYS A 15 -5.46 2.08 17.60
CA LYS A 15 -4.68 2.41 16.41
C LYS A 15 -3.18 2.23 16.61
N ASP A 16 -2.71 2.29 17.86
CA ASP A 16 -1.28 2.14 18.13
C ASP A 16 -0.78 0.74 17.82
N LEU A 17 -1.63 -0.28 18.02
CA LEU A 17 -1.25 -1.66 17.70
C LEU A 17 -1.05 -1.87 16.21
N LEU A 18 -1.70 -1.06 15.37
CA LEU A 18 -1.59 -1.16 13.93
C LEU A 18 -0.50 -0.30 13.36
N ARG A 19 0.03 0.63 14.15
CA ARG A 19 1.10 1.49 13.67
C ARG A 19 2.40 0.72 13.47
N GLU A 20 2.53 -0.42 14.15
CA GLU A 20 3.71 -1.26 13.97
C GLU A 20 3.32 -2.70 14.18
N THR A 21 3.66 -3.55 13.22
CA THR A 21 3.42 -4.99 13.34
C THR A 21 4.56 -5.75 12.67
N THR A 22 4.70 -7.02 13.04
CA THR A 22 5.70 -7.91 12.44
C THR A 22 4.96 -9.10 11.84
N THR A 23 5.25 -9.42 10.60
CA THR A 23 4.70 -10.60 9.94
C THR A 23 5.82 -11.61 9.70
N HIS A 24 5.48 -12.89 9.68
CA HIS A 24 6.45 -13.98 9.62
C HIS A 24 6.28 -14.86 8.40
N SER A 25 5.42 -14.47 7.46
CA SER A 25 5.22 -15.21 6.21
C SER A 25 4.55 -14.28 5.20
N ALA A 26 4.59 -14.67 3.93
CA ALA A 26 3.87 -13.92 2.90
C ALA A 26 2.37 -13.93 3.21
N GLU A 27 1.85 -15.07 3.66
CA GLU A 27 0.43 -15.18 4.00
C GLU A 27 0.04 -14.19 5.10
N GLU A 28 0.89 -14.02 6.11
CA GLU A 28 0.62 -13.06 7.17
C GLU A 28 0.65 -11.62 6.65
N THR A 29 1.58 -11.32 5.75
CA THR A 29 1.65 -9.99 5.17
C THR A 29 0.41 -9.70 4.32
N ILE A 30 -0.05 -10.68 3.56
CA ILE A 30 -1.28 -10.54 2.78
C ILE A 30 -2.47 -10.32 3.71
N ALA A 31 -2.57 -11.12 4.77
CA ALA A 31 -3.67 -10.99 5.74
C ALA A 31 -3.67 -9.60 6.39
N PHE A 32 -2.48 -9.09 6.70
CA PHE A 32 -2.36 -7.75 7.26
C PHE A 32 -2.83 -6.70 6.24
N GLY A 33 -2.48 -6.87 4.96
CA GLY A 33 -2.96 -5.98 3.90
C GLY A 33 -4.47 -5.95 3.81
N ARG A 34 -5.12 -7.11 3.96
CA ARG A 34 -6.58 -7.16 3.94
C ARG A 34 -7.19 -6.38 5.11
N ALA A 35 -6.62 -6.54 6.30
CA ALA A 35 -7.11 -5.81 7.47
C ALA A 35 -6.86 -4.31 7.33
N LEU A 36 -5.71 -3.95 6.78
CA LEU A 36 -5.31 -2.56 6.59
C LEU A 36 -6.26 -1.81 5.67
N ALA A 37 -6.92 -2.51 4.75
CA ALA A 37 -7.84 -1.88 3.81
C ALA A 37 -8.93 -1.08 4.51
N GLU A 38 -9.29 -1.42 5.74
CA GLU A 38 -10.30 -0.66 6.47
C GLU A 38 -9.84 0.77 6.77
N LEU A 39 -8.54 1.01 6.82
CA LEU A 39 -8.00 2.34 7.03
C LEU A 39 -7.79 3.10 5.72
N LEU A 40 -8.04 2.47 4.59
CA LEU A 40 -7.73 3.02 3.29
C LEU A 40 -8.98 3.31 2.45
N ALA A 41 -10.11 3.58 3.10
CA ALA A 41 -11.33 3.93 2.37
C ALA A 41 -11.05 5.11 1.42
N PRO A 42 -11.46 5.01 0.14
CA PRO A 42 -11.15 6.06 -0.83
C PRO A 42 -11.83 7.38 -0.49
N PRO A 43 -11.30 8.52 -0.91
CA PRO A 43 -10.05 8.63 -1.64
C PRO A 43 -8.85 8.62 -0.71
N LYS A 44 -7.74 8.04 -1.18
CA LYS A 44 -6.50 8.01 -0.38
C LYS A 44 -5.29 8.09 -1.28
N LEU A 45 -4.29 8.81 -0.82
CA LEU A 45 -2.95 8.78 -1.39
C LEU A 45 -2.04 8.16 -0.34
N VAL A 46 -1.48 7.01 -0.67
CA VAL A 46 -0.68 6.20 0.25
C VAL A 46 0.74 6.07 -0.29
N LEU A 47 1.73 6.36 0.55
CA LEU A 47 3.12 6.12 0.20
C LEU A 47 3.54 4.77 0.78
N LEU A 48 4.08 3.90 -0.08
CA LEU A 48 4.66 2.63 0.33
C LEU A 48 6.17 2.77 0.31
N ARG A 49 6.80 2.64 1.47
CA ARG A 49 8.26 2.75 1.59
C ARG A 49 8.86 1.40 1.92
N GLY A 50 10.01 1.13 1.34
CA GLY A 50 10.74 -0.09 1.62
C GLY A 50 11.65 -0.44 0.46
N ASP A 51 12.76 -1.10 0.78
CA ASP A 51 13.71 -1.52 -0.23
C ASP A 51 13.12 -2.62 -1.10
N LEU A 52 13.80 -2.93 -2.19
CA LEU A 52 13.42 -4.03 -3.05
C LEU A 52 13.35 -5.32 -2.20
N GLY A 53 12.26 -6.06 -2.35
CA GLY A 53 12.08 -7.29 -1.58
C GLY A 53 11.52 -7.09 -0.18
N ALA A 54 11.12 -5.86 0.18
CA ALA A 54 10.58 -5.59 1.52
C ALA A 54 9.15 -6.12 1.70
N GLY A 55 8.47 -6.52 0.61
CA GLY A 55 7.12 -7.05 0.72
C GLY A 55 6.03 -6.10 0.28
N LYS A 56 6.37 -5.03 -0.42
CA LYS A 56 5.38 -4.04 -0.84
C LYS A 56 4.31 -4.65 -1.76
N THR A 57 4.72 -5.41 -2.76
CA THR A 57 3.78 -6.07 -3.66
C THR A 57 2.93 -7.09 -2.92
N THR A 58 3.53 -7.83 -1.98
CA THR A 58 2.81 -8.80 -1.17
C THR A 58 1.71 -8.12 -0.36
N LEU A 59 2.02 -6.97 0.23
CA LEU A 59 1.02 -6.22 0.98
C LEU A 59 -0.11 -5.74 0.07
N VAL A 60 0.22 -5.27 -1.13
CA VAL A 60 -0.79 -4.81 -2.09
C VAL A 60 -1.73 -5.94 -2.50
N LYS A 61 -1.24 -7.18 -2.56
CA LYS A 61 -2.11 -8.34 -2.84
C LYS A 61 -3.28 -8.41 -1.86
N GLY A 62 -2.99 -8.22 -0.58
CA GLY A 62 -4.03 -8.24 0.44
C GLY A 62 -4.98 -7.05 0.33
N ILE A 63 -4.44 -5.87 0.10
CA ILE A 63 -5.26 -4.67 -0.03
C ILE A 63 -6.20 -4.80 -1.23
N ALA A 64 -5.67 -5.23 -2.37
CA ALA A 64 -6.47 -5.36 -3.59
C ALA A 64 -7.57 -6.42 -3.42
N ALA A 65 -7.25 -7.53 -2.76
CA ALA A 65 -8.23 -8.57 -2.52
C ALA A 65 -9.36 -8.07 -1.61
N ALA A 66 -9.02 -7.28 -0.59
CA ALA A 66 -10.03 -6.75 0.33
C ALA A 66 -11.02 -5.82 -0.37
N PHE A 67 -10.56 -5.06 -1.36
CA PHE A 67 -11.44 -4.19 -2.15
C PHE A 67 -12.05 -4.89 -3.34
N GLU A 68 -11.81 -6.20 -3.48
CA GLU A 68 -12.30 -6.99 -4.62
C GLU A 68 -11.87 -6.38 -5.96
N ALA A 69 -10.69 -5.75 -5.95
CA ALA A 69 -10.14 -5.10 -7.13
C ALA A 69 -9.29 -6.04 -7.97
N ALA A 70 -8.68 -7.04 -7.33
CA ALA A 70 -7.89 -8.06 -8.03
C ALA A 70 -7.72 -9.26 -7.13
N ALA A 71 -7.60 -10.45 -7.74
CA ALA A 71 -7.20 -11.65 -7.01
C ALA A 71 -5.71 -11.50 -6.64
N GLU A 72 -5.29 -12.17 -5.55
CA GLU A 72 -3.92 -12.05 -5.08
C GLU A 72 -2.90 -12.40 -6.15
N GLU A 73 -3.18 -13.45 -6.92
CA GLU A 73 -2.26 -13.91 -7.95
C GLU A 73 -2.14 -12.96 -9.14
N ASP A 74 -3.08 -12.02 -9.28
CA ASP A 74 -3.05 -11.07 -10.39
C ASP A 74 -2.32 -9.78 -10.05
N VAL A 75 -1.91 -9.60 -8.81
CA VAL A 75 -1.18 -8.40 -8.39
C VAL A 75 0.30 -8.62 -8.60
N THR A 76 0.92 -7.75 -9.39
CA THR A 76 2.35 -7.81 -9.70
C THR A 76 2.97 -6.44 -9.51
N SER A 77 4.30 -6.41 -9.47
CA SER A 77 5.05 -5.16 -9.31
C SER A 77 4.99 -4.31 -10.57
N PRO A 78 4.71 -3.00 -10.45
CA PRO A 78 4.66 -2.11 -11.60
C PRO A 78 6.03 -1.49 -11.94
N THR A 79 7.15 -2.12 -11.57
CA THR A 79 8.48 -1.54 -11.74
C THR A 79 8.74 -1.09 -13.17
N PHE A 80 8.30 -1.86 -14.15
CA PHE A 80 8.56 -1.52 -15.56
C PHE A 80 7.42 -0.78 -16.24
N THR A 81 6.19 -1.03 -15.79
CA THR A 81 5.00 -0.40 -16.38
C THR A 81 4.65 0.93 -15.71
N LEU A 82 5.23 1.20 -14.55
CA LEU A 82 5.04 2.37 -13.72
C LEU A 82 3.68 2.42 -13.02
N VAL A 83 2.59 2.04 -13.67
CA VAL A 83 1.25 2.10 -13.07
C VAL A 83 0.49 0.83 -13.43
N HIS A 84 -0.06 0.16 -12.40
CA HIS A 84 -1.04 -0.91 -12.59
C HIS A 84 -2.36 -0.43 -12.01
N GLU A 85 -3.45 -0.63 -12.74
CA GLU A 85 -4.78 -0.28 -12.28
C GLU A 85 -5.57 -1.54 -11.98
N TYR A 86 -6.19 -1.59 -10.79
CA TYR A 86 -7.06 -2.70 -10.38
C TYR A 86 -8.42 -2.10 -10.01
N ARG A 87 -9.45 -2.48 -10.74
CA ARG A 87 -10.78 -1.89 -10.56
C ARG A 87 -11.66 -2.78 -9.70
N GLY A 88 -12.15 -2.24 -8.59
CA GLY A 88 -13.10 -2.91 -7.74
C GLY A 88 -14.45 -2.22 -7.72
N PRO A 89 -15.45 -2.86 -7.12
CA PRO A 89 -16.81 -2.28 -7.10
C PRO A 89 -16.91 -1.00 -6.28
N GLY A 90 -16.06 -0.84 -5.26
CA GLY A 90 -16.13 0.35 -4.41
C GLY A 90 -14.88 1.21 -4.44
N ALA A 91 -13.81 0.74 -5.09
CA ALA A 91 -12.57 1.49 -5.13
C ALA A 91 -11.73 1.05 -6.31
N ASN A 92 -11.08 2.01 -6.94
CA ASN A 92 -10.09 1.74 -7.98
C ASN A 92 -8.71 1.94 -7.37
N LEU A 93 -7.89 0.92 -7.44
CA LEU A 93 -6.53 0.96 -6.91
C LEU A 93 -5.55 1.22 -8.05
N TYR A 94 -4.63 2.16 -7.80
CA TYR A 94 -3.52 2.44 -8.70
C TYR A 94 -2.24 2.13 -7.95
N HIS A 95 -1.55 1.07 -8.37
CA HIS A 95 -0.26 0.71 -7.80
C HIS A 95 0.81 1.33 -8.68
N ILE A 96 1.59 2.24 -8.12
CA ILE A 96 2.49 3.12 -8.87
C ILE A 96 3.90 2.96 -8.33
N ASP A 97 4.89 2.83 -9.23
CA ASP A 97 6.29 2.72 -8.85
C ASP A 97 7.09 3.85 -9.50
N LEU A 98 7.61 4.75 -8.69
CA LEU A 98 8.34 5.93 -9.17
C LEU A 98 9.86 5.75 -9.11
N TYR A 99 10.34 4.50 -8.96
CA TYR A 99 11.78 4.28 -8.84
C TYR A 99 12.56 4.90 -10.00
N ARG A 100 12.01 4.82 -11.21
CA ARG A 100 12.66 5.31 -12.42
C ARG A 100 12.37 6.76 -12.74
N ILE A 101 11.56 7.42 -11.95
CA ILE A 101 11.18 8.81 -12.17
C ILE A 101 12.10 9.66 -11.31
N ASP A 102 12.86 10.55 -11.95
CA ASP A 102 13.89 11.32 -11.26
C ASP A 102 13.56 12.79 -11.10
N THR A 103 12.67 13.34 -11.93
CA THR A 103 12.40 14.77 -11.91
C THR A 103 10.91 15.03 -11.72
N GLN A 104 10.61 16.23 -11.20
CA GLN A 104 9.23 16.68 -11.06
C GLN A 104 8.52 16.73 -12.42
N ARG A 105 9.24 17.07 -13.46
CA ARG A 105 8.69 17.14 -14.82
C ARG A 105 8.23 15.77 -15.30
N GLU A 106 9.07 14.74 -15.06
CA GLU A 106 8.69 13.39 -15.41
C GLU A 106 7.47 12.94 -14.61
N LEU A 107 7.43 13.32 -13.32
CA LEU A 107 6.28 12.98 -12.49
C LEU A 107 4.99 13.60 -13.04
N GLU A 108 5.05 14.85 -13.46
CA GLU A 108 3.90 15.52 -14.03
C GLU A 108 3.40 14.84 -15.30
N THR A 109 4.33 14.31 -16.09
CA THR A 109 4.00 13.61 -17.33
C THR A 109 3.19 12.34 -17.07
N LEU A 110 3.36 11.71 -15.90
CA LEU A 110 2.58 10.51 -15.57
C LEU A 110 1.09 10.82 -15.36
N GLY A 111 0.76 12.07 -15.05
CA GLY A 111 -0.65 12.44 -14.87
C GLY A 111 -1.29 11.84 -13.64
N LEU A 112 -0.57 11.76 -12.52
CA LEU A 112 -1.13 11.18 -11.29
C LEU A 112 -2.38 11.91 -10.82
N ASP A 113 -2.44 13.23 -11.03
CA ASP A 113 -3.61 13.99 -10.62
C ASP A 113 -4.87 13.54 -11.36
N ASP A 114 -4.71 13.09 -12.60
CA ASP A 114 -5.85 12.61 -13.40
C ASP A 114 -6.37 11.26 -12.89
N LEU A 115 -5.57 10.53 -12.13
CA LEU A 115 -5.99 9.26 -11.53
C LEU A 115 -6.75 9.47 -10.23
N ARG A 116 -6.62 10.63 -9.62
CA ARG A 116 -7.25 10.91 -8.33
C ARG A 116 -8.72 11.22 -8.52
N SER A 117 -9.57 10.49 -7.80
CA SER A 117 -11.02 10.68 -7.83
C SER A 117 -11.58 10.23 -6.48
N ASP A 118 -12.88 10.41 -6.29
CA ASP A 118 -13.52 10.08 -5.01
C ASP A 118 -13.43 8.61 -4.66
N ASN A 119 -13.25 7.74 -5.64
CA ASN A 119 -13.17 6.31 -5.40
C ASN A 119 -11.77 5.74 -5.65
N SER A 120 -10.74 6.57 -5.75
CA SER A 120 -9.40 6.09 -6.05
C SER A 120 -8.55 5.94 -4.80
N ILE A 121 -7.67 4.94 -4.84
CA ILE A 121 -6.63 4.74 -3.84
C ILE A 121 -5.32 4.62 -4.63
N LEU A 122 -4.41 5.56 -4.42
CA LEU A 122 -3.10 5.53 -5.04
C LEU A 122 -2.11 4.96 -4.05
N LEU A 123 -1.48 3.85 -4.42
CA LEU A 123 -0.46 3.17 -3.62
C LEU A 123 0.87 3.40 -4.33
N ILE A 124 1.69 4.31 -3.81
CA ILE A 124 2.84 4.84 -4.51
C ILE A 124 4.15 4.40 -3.85
N GLU A 125 4.97 3.64 -4.59
CA GLU A 125 6.31 3.28 -4.19
C GLU A 125 7.29 4.35 -4.68
N TRP A 126 8.25 4.67 -3.82
CA TRP A 126 9.28 5.68 -4.10
C TRP A 126 8.71 7.09 -4.23
N GLY A 127 7.52 7.34 -3.70
CA GLY A 127 6.93 8.68 -3.68
C GLY A 127 7.64 9.64 -2.73
N GLU A 128 8.40 9.10 -1.78
CA GLU A 128 9.16 9.93 -0.83
C GLU A 128 10.23 10.77 -1.51
N LYS A 129 10.58 10.46 -2.75
CA LYS A 129 11.51 11.27 -3.54
C LYS A 129 10.92 12.64 -3.91
N PHE A 130 9.59 12.77 -3.84
CA PHE A 130 8.91 13.97 -4.31
C PHE A 130 8.23 14.68 -3.15
N PRO A 131 8.73 15.86 -2.75
CA PRO A 131 8.17 16.58 -1.60
C PRO A 131 6.66 16.83 -1.69
N ARG A 132 6.14 17.06 -2.90
CA ARG A 132 4.71 17.27 -3.08
C ARG A 132 3.90 16.05 -2.62
N LEU A 133 4.34 14.85 -3.00
CA LEU A 133 3.63 13.63 -2.62
C LEU A 133 3.73 13.39 -1.11
N VAL A 134 4.88 13.71 -0.52
CA VAL A 134 5.05 13.60 0.93
C VAL A 134 4.05 14.50 1.65
N ARG A 135 3.86 15.71 1.14
CA ARG A 135 2.92 16.66 1.76
C ARG A 135 1.47 16.24 1.57
N GLU A 136 1.14 15.64 0.44
CA GLU A 136 -0.24 15.28 0.10
C GLU A 136 -0.67 13.91 0.59
N ARG A 137 0.26 13.12 1.12
CA ARG A 137 -0.07 11.76 1.53
C ARG A 137 -1.10 11.75 2.66
N ASP A 138 -1.99 10.78 2.59
CA ASP A 138 -2.94 10.51 3.67
C ASP A 138 -2.37 9.49 4.64
N VAL A 139 -1.61 8.52 4.13
CA VAL A 139 -1.04 7.43 4.92
C VAL A 139 0.33 7.09 4.36
N GLU A 140 1.25 6.73 5.24
CA GLU A 140 2.55 6.18 4.83
C GLU A 140 2.70 4.81 5.47
N ILE A 141 3.08 3.82 4.66
CA ILE A 141 3.31 2.47 5.12
C ILE A 141 4.76 2.12 4.80
N ALA A 142 5.54 1.86 5.84
CA ALA A 142 6.96 1.54 5.69
C ALA A 142 7.15 0.06 6.01
N LEU A 143 7.81 -0.66 5.10
CA LEU A 143 8.11 -2.07 5.26
C LEU A 143 9.61 -2.26 5.34
N GLU A 144 10.05 -3.11 6.27
CA GLU A 144 11.45 -3.45 6.43
C GLU A 144 11.59 -4.97 6.52
N ARG A 145 12.53 -5.50 5.74
CA ARG A 145 12.84 -6.93 5.81
C ARG A 145 13.78 -7.18 6.98
N LEU A 146 13.32 -7.96 7.96
CA LEU A 146 14.12 -8.30 9.12
C LEU A 146 14.76 -9.69 9.01
N GLY A 147 14.27 -10.53 8.11
CA GLY A 147 14.77 -11.87 7.88
C GLY A 147 14.16 -12.41 6.61
N GLU A 148 14.41 -13.67 6.31
CA GLU A 148 13.97 -14.25 5.05
C GLU A 148 12.46 -14.09 4.86
N ASN A 149 11.68 -14.39 5.91
CA ASN A 149 10.23 -14.31 5.85
C ASN A 149 9.65 -13.29 6.80
N VAL A 150 10.50 -12.52 7.49
CA VAL A 150 10.06 -11.61 8.54
C VAL A 150 10.03 -10.19 8.03
N ARG A 151 8.90 -9.52 8.22
CA ARG A 151 8.73 -8.13 7.80
C ARG A 151 8.20 -7.31 8.95
N GLN A 152 8.76 -6.11 9.13
CA GLN A 152 8.22 -5.13 10.05
C GLN A 152 7.47 -4.10 9.21
N ILE A 153 6.24 -3.78 9.63
CA ILE A 153 5.37 -2.87 8.91
C ILE A 153 4.96 -1.76 9.86
N ARG A 154 5.19 -0.51 9.45
CA ARG A 154 4.84 0.67 10.24
C ARG A 154 3.89 1.54 9.44
N ILE A 155 2.86 2.03 10.11
CA ILE A 155 1.85 2.87 9.48
C ILE A 155 1.83 4.21 10.20
N SER A 156 1.85 5.29 9.41
CA SER A 156 1.72 6.64 9.92
C SER A 156 0.88 7.46 8.95
N GLY A 157 0.33 8.57 9.45
CA GLY A 157 -0.52 9.35 8.55
C GLY A 157 -0.92 10.67 9.09
#